data_de17b1f60c358af7248a80c59bb55a48
#
_entry.id   de17b1f60c358af7248a80c59bb55a48
#
_cell.length_a   1.000
_cell.length_b   1.000
_cell.length_c   1.000
_cell.angle_alpha   90.00
_cell.angle_beta   90.00
_cell.angle_gamma   90.00
#
_symmetry.space_group_name_H-M   'P 1'
#
loop_
_entity.id
_entity.type
_entity.pdbx_description
1 polymer ?
#
loop_
_entity_poly.entity_id
_entity_poly.type
_entity_poly.pdbx_seq_one_letter_code
_entity_poly.pdbx_strand_id
1 'polypeptide(L)'
;MKKFSLFLVSSLSLTAFLIGYLLIGEDLGSGSKPKTGTILDKFEGQTTNNDTRNMVSDQPIPFLVTNKRVVSLTSSSDKNSVLYYESGTGKVFEFNFNDKTEKVISDIVLPNFISSVWSPTKKEVIQSFYSQYGRNYKHYSFSTSKTTQLDPNIRSLVFSPDGNFIVYYYLEEGTVDPQTDLPTEQAGKIIIAQTDGQYSKKILDTRIRDLEVSWPAKNQIVLKTKDSGIYILTEDGKLTKFMGSIGLSQEKWSQSGKKILFSGLTDEREEPLLWIKDLETREEKPLNIAGEATKCIWSIDDINIICALMKSPSVDELYQIDTVSGSKKLLAELEIPIKEVVLSGTEDYLLFISASDEKIYGIKISD
;
A
#
# COMPACT_ATOMS: atom_id res chain seq x y z
N MET A 1 57.13 -11.17 -3.46
CA MET A 1 56.92 -12.65 -3.59
C MET A 1 56.07 -13.12 -2.39
N LYS A 2 54.83 -13.52 -2.64
CA LYS A 2 53.94 -14.46 -1.92
C LYS A 2 52.52 -14.19 -2.49
N LYS A 3 52.17 -14.88 -3.42
CA LYS A 3 51.41 -16.09 -3.71
C LYS A 3 49.91 -15.95 -3.42
N PHE A 4 49.20 -15.88 -4.54
CA PHE A 4 47.75 -16.15 -4.72
C PHE A 4 47.32 -17.42 -3.98
N SER A 5 46.14 -17.38 -3.36
CA SER A 5 45.34 -18.55 -3.09
C SER A 5 43.89 -18.27 -3.54
N LEU A 6 43.58 -18.88 -4.69
CA LEU A 6 42.26 -18.94 -5.27
C LEU A 6 41.48 -20.03 -4.53
N PHE A 7 40.36 -19.69 -3.88
CA PHE A 7 39.47 -20.71 -3.34
C PHE A 7 38.36 -21.04 -4.34
N LEU A 8 38.50 -22.25 -4.87
CA LEU A 8 37.53 -22.98 -5.67
C LEU A 8 36.49 -23.59 -4.69
N VAL A 9 35.28 -23.03 -4.58
CA VAL A 9 34.11 -23.67 -3.94
C VAL A 9 32.89 -23.30 -4.76
N SER A 10 32.59 -24.10 -5.78
CA SER A 10 31.23 -24.16 -6.33
C SER A 10 31.15 -25.28 -7.39
N SER A 11 30.91 -26.50 -6.96
CA SER A 11 30.38 -27.54 -7.88
C SER A 11 29.89 -28.80 -7.16
N LEU A 12 29.11 -28.66 -6.08
CA LEU A 12 28.56 -29.86 -5.40
C LEU A 12 27.07 -29.73 -4.99
N SER A 13 26.33 -28.79 -5.52
CA SER A 13 24.89 -28.65 -5.19
C SER A 13 23.93 -28.89 -6.37
N LEU A 14 24.42 -29.25 -7.55
CA LEU A 14 23.52 -29.44 -8.71
C LEU A 14 23.26 -30.92 -9.07
N THR A 15 23.89 -31.88 -8.41
CA THR A 15 23.71 -33.30 -8.72
C THR A 15 22.72 -34.03 -7.80
N ALA A 16 22.26 -33.40 -6.71
CA ALA A 16 21.30 -34.04 -5.80
C ALA A 16 19.85 -33.88 -6.23
N PHE A 17 19.52 -32.96 -7.16
CA PHE A 17 18.14 -32.72 -7.61
C PHE A 17 17.68 -33.56 -8.79
N LEU A 18 18.60 -34.24 -9.49
CA LEU A 18 18.29 -35.06 -10.67
C LEU A 18 18.13 -36.55 -10.38
N ILE A 19 18.47 -37.00 -9.18
CA ILE A 19 18.33 -38.44 -8.79
C ILE A 19 16.98 -38.69 -8.08
N GLY A 20 16.32 -37.66 -7.56
CA GLY A 20 14.99 -37.77 -6.94
C GLY A 20 13.82 -37.93 -7.93
N TYR A 21 14.03 -37.68 -9.22
CA TYR A 21 12.95 -37.70 -10.22
C TYR A 21 12.85 -39.03 -11.01
N LEU A 22 13.76 -39.98 -10.76
CA LEU A 22 13.82 -41.24 -11.51
C LEU A 22 13.46 -42.50 -10.72
N LEU A 23 12.99 -42.36 -9.47
CA LEU A 23 12.65 -43.53 -8.64
C LEU A 23 11.15 -43.58 -8.21
N ILE A 24 10.26 -42.79 -8.85
CA ILE A 24 8.81 -42.93 -8.67
C ILE A 24 8.19 -43.15 -10.06
N GLY A 25 8.30 -44.32 -10.54
CA GLY A 25 7.66 -44.74 -11.77
C GLY A 25 7.90 -46.23 -12.02
N GLU A 26 7.12 -47.08 -11.34
CA GLU A 26 6.64 -48.35 -11.84
C GLU A 26 5.79 -49.03 -10.76
N ASP A 27 4.50 -48.91 -10.91
CA ASP A 27 3.63 -50.06 -10.64
C ASP A 27 2.39 -49.94 -11.52
N LEU A 28 2.33 -50.91 -12.45
CA LEU A 28 1.31 -51.15 -13.43
C LEU A 28 0.19 -51.99 -12.81
N GLY A 29 -1.01 -51.45 -12.75
CA GLY A 29 -2.24 -52.23 -12.42
C GLY A 29 -3.42 -51.77 -13.27
N SER A 30 -3.65 -52.51 -14.30
CA SER A 30 -4.79 -52.60 -15.24
C SER A 30 -6.10 -51.89 -14.90
N GLY A 31 -6.57 -51.10 -15.89
CA GLY A 31 -7.96 -51.17 -16.35
C GLY A 31 -8.97 -50.22 -15.74
N SER A 32 -9.14 -49.04 -16.36
CA SER A 32 -10.43 -48.52 -16.85
C SER A 32 -10.24 -47.12 -17.40
N LYS A 33 -10.79 -46.84 -18.60
CA LYS A 33 -10.73 -45.55 -19.30
C LYS A 33 -11.37 -44.43 -18.45
N PRO A 34 -10.77 -43.26 -18.30
CA PRO A 34 -11.46 -42.13 -17.72
C PRO A 34 -12.47 -41.57 -18.74
N LYS A 35 -13.72 -41.48 -18.34
CA LYS A 35 -14.74 -40.67 -19.02
C LYS A 35 -14.39 -39.23 -18.78
N THR A 36 -14.13 -38.48 -19.86
CA THR A 36 -14.11 -37.03 -19.90
C THR A 36 -15.55 -36.53 -19.69
N GLY A 37 -15.87 -36.20 -18.43
CA GLY A 37 -17.05 -35.42 -18.09
C GLY A 37 -16.60 -34.02 -17.71
N THR A 38 -17.10 -33.00 -18.39
CA THR A 38 -16.96 -31.61 -18.04
C THR A 38 -17.65 -31.34 -16.71
N ILE A 39 -17.14 -30.37 -15.93
CA ILE A 39 -17.65 -29.97 -14.61
C ILE A 39 -19.16 -29.60 -14.62
N LEU A 40 -19.77 -29.44 -15.79
CA LEU A 40 -21.20 -29.16 -15.98
C LEU A 40 -22.13 -30.36 -15.82
N ASP A 41 -21.65 -31.62 -15.89
CA ASP A 41 -22.49 -32.81 -15.84
C ASP A 41 -22.82 -33.31 -14.40
N LYS A 42 -22.41 -32.56 -13.36
CA LYS A 42 -22.67 -32.91 -11.96
C LYS A 42 -23.93 -32.27 -11.36
N PHE A 43 -24.68 -31.50 -12.14
CA PHE A 43 -25.87 -30.78 -11.61
C PHE A 43 -27.22 -31.28 -12.11
N GLU A 44 -27.29 -32.42 -12.81
CA GLU A 44 -28.59 -33.03 -13.14
C GLU A 44 -28.75 -34.38 -12.41
N GLY A 45 -29.66 -34.36 -11.46
CA GLY A 45 -30.33 -35.58 -10.97
C GLY A 45 -30.01 -36.02 -9.56
N GLN A 46 -30.62 -35.36 -8.58
CA GLN A 46 -31.20 -36.07 -7.39
C GLN A 46 -32.29 -35.20 -6.74
N THR A 47 -33.53 -35.44 -7.10
CA THR A 47 -34.70 -35.09 -6.28
C THR A 47 -34.74 -36.05 -5.08
N THR A 48 -34.33 -35.55 -3.92
CA THR A 48 -34.78 -36.12 -2.63
C THR A 48 -35.09 -34.93 -1.71
N ASN A 49 -36.37 -34.88 -1.33
CA ASN A 49 -36.85 -33.99 -0.28
C ASN A 49 -36.04 -34.18 0.98
N ASN A 50 -35.34 -33.13 1.37
CA ASN A 50 -35.01 -32.85 2.76
C ASN A 50 -34.91 -31.33 2.91
N ASP A 51 -35.80 -30.79 3.75
CA ASP A 51 -35.78 -29.44 4.30
C ASP A 51 -34.43 -29.16 4.97
N THR A 52 -33.44 -28.84 4.22
CA THR A 52 -32.27 -28.06 4.64
C THR A 52 -32.47 -26.69 4.08
N ARG A 53 -32.88 -25.78 4.95
CA ARG A 53 -32.84 -24.31 4.68
C ARG A 53 -31.50 -24.00 4.06
N ASN A 54 -31.49 -23.67 2.76
CA ASN A 54 -30.40 -22.98 2.11
C ASN A 54 -30.23 -21.69 2.89
N MET A 55 -29.30 -21.67 3.84
CA MET A 55 -28.67 -20.43 4.23
C MET A 55 -27.90 -19.98 2.98
N VAL A 56 -28.56 -19.21 2.12
CA VAL A 56 -27.90 -18.31 1.17
C VAL A 56 -27.03 -17.44 2.08
N SER A 57 -25.73 -17.61 2.01
CA SER A 57 -24.80 -16.77 2.76
C SER A 57 -25.04 -15.37 2.21
N ASP A 58 -25.56 -14.46 3.02
CA ASP A 58 -25.71 -13.02 2.74
C ASP A 58 -24.34 -12.31 2.61
N GLN A 59 -23.31 -13.06 2.24
CA GLN A 59 -21.98 -12.52 2.06
C GLN A 59 -21.93 -11.70 0.76
N PRO A 60 -21.46 -10.45 0.81
CA PRO A 60 -21.36 -9.61 -0.38
C PRO A 60 -20.41 -10.23 -1.40
N ILE A 61 -20.87 -10.37 -2.64
CA ILE A 61 -20.08 -10.94 -3.73
C ILE A 61 -19.21 -9.84 -4.34
N PRO A 62 -17.88 -10.04 -4.45
CA PRO A 62 -17.00 -9.07 -5.07
C PRO A 62 -17.29 -8.96 -6.58
N PHE A 63 -17.27 -7.74 -7.10
CA PHE A 63 -17.35 -7.46 -8.52
C PHE A 63 -16.02 -6.90 -9.04
N LEU A 64 -15.67 -7.24 -10.28
CA LEU A 64 -14.49 -6.71 -10.95
C LEU A 64 -14.77 -5.26 -11.40
N VAL A 65 -13.93 -4.32 -10.97
CA VAL A 65 -14.02 -2.91 -11.35
C VAL A 65 -13.35 -2.68 -12.70
N THR A 66 -12.17 -3.27 -12.92
CA THR A 66 -11.42 -3.14 -14.17
C THR A 66 -10.57 -4.36 -14.45
N ASN A 67 -10.37 -4.66 -15.74
CA ASN A 67 -9.44 -5.70 -16.19
C ASN A 67 -7.98 -5.23 -16.26
N LYS A 68 -7.71 -3.96 -15.95
CA LYS A 68 -6.37 -3.39 -16.00
C LYS A 68 -5.61 -3.67 -14.70
N ARG A 69 -4.30 -3.82 -14.80
CA ARG A 69 -3.42 -3.77 -13.63
C ARG A 69 -3.31 -2.32 -13.18
N VAL A 70 -3.42 -2.07 -11.89
CA VAL A 70 -3.58 -0.71 -11.37
C VAL A 70 -2.56 -0.36 -10.30
N VAL A 71 -2.32 0.95 -10.19
CA VAL A 71 -1.55 1.58 -9.11
C VAL A 71 -2.21 2.88 -8.71
N SER A 72 -1.92 3.35 -7.51
CA SER A 72 -2.35 4.67 -7.01
C SER A 72 -3.85 4.87 -7.02
N LEU A 73 -4.59 3.84 -6.54
CA LEU A 73 -6.03 3.89 -6.34
C LEU A 73 -6.40 4.91 -5.26
N THR A 74 -7.44 5.70 -5.49
CA THR A 74 -7.99 6.65 -4.51
C THR A 74 -9.48 6.89 -4.74
N SER A 75 -10.22 7.27 -3.69
CA SER A 75 -11.58 7.78 -3.86
C SER A 75 -11.55 9.13 -4.57
N SER A 76 -12.55 9.42 -5.41
CA SER A 76 -12.68 10.72 -6.06
C SER A 76 -13.23 11.79 -5.12
N SER A 77 -13.19 13.05 -5.55
CA SER A 77 -13.75 14.17 -4.78
C SER A 77 -15.27 14.20 -4.72
N ASP A 78 -15.95 13.56 -5.68
CA ASP A 78 -17.43 13.45 -5.72
C ASP A 78 -17.98 12.34 -4.81
N LYS A 79 -17.07 11.55 -4.19
CA LYS A 79 -17.34 10.42 -3.30
C LYS A 79 -18.02 9.20 -3.94
N ASN A 80 -18.50 9.32 -5.18
CA ASN A 80 -19.23 8.27 -5.90
C ASN A 80 -18.37 7.51 -6.90
N SER A 81 -17.09 7.87 -7.02
CA SER A 81 -16.16 7.29 -7.97
C SER A 81 -14.82 6.99 -7.33
N VAL A 82 -14.00 6.22 -8.04
CA VAL A 82 -12.59 6.03 -7.73
C VAL A 82 -11.73 6.39 -8.92
N LEU A 83 -10.55 6.92 -8.63
CA LEU A 83 -9.52 7.27 -9.60
C LEU A 83 -8.34 6.32 -9.45
N TYR A 84 -7.74 5.94 -10.57
CA TYR A 84 -6.56 5.07 -10.57
C TYR A 84 -5.73 5.24 -11.84
N TYR A 85 -4.48 4.82 -11.74
CA TYR A 85 -3.57 4.73 -12.88
C TYR A 85 -3.48 3.27 -13.36
N GLU A 86 -3.47 3.09 -14.68
CA GLU A 86 -3.09 1.82 -15.28
C GLU A 86 -1.58 1.61 -15.14
N SER A 87 -1.20 0.49 -14.54
CA SER A 87 0.21 0.11 -14.38
C SER A 87 0.88 -0.09 -15.73
N GLY A 88 2.09 0.42 -15.87
CA GLY A 88 2.89 0.30 -17.10
C GLY A 88 2.60 1.35 -18.16
N THR A 89 1.37 1.88 -18.28
CA THR A 89 1.03 2.95 -19.23
C THR A 89 0.95 4.32 -18.58
N GLY A 90 0.54 4.38 -17.30
CA GLY A 90 0.29 5.65 -16.61
C GLY A 90 -0.96 6.40 -17.06
N LYS A 91 -1.85 5.77 -17.84
CA LYS A 91 -3.16 6.33 -18.17
C LYS A 91 -4.04 6.40 -16.95
N VAL A 92 -4.91 7.41 -16.87
CA VAL A 92 -5.79 7.67 -15.73
C VAL A 92 -7.22 7.33 -16.06
N PHE A 93 -7.86 6.62 -15.15
CA PHE A 93 -9.24 6.20 -15.28
C PHE A 93 -10.04 6.60 -14.04
N GLU A 94 -11.34 6.76 -14.23
CA GLU A 94 -12.37 6.93 -13.21
C GLU A 94 -13.40 5.83 -13.36
N PHE A 95 -13.78 5.18 -12.27
CA PHE A 95 -14.91 4.25 -12.23
C PHE A 95 -15.98 4.78 -11.30
N ASN A 96 -17.20 4.93 -11.81
CA ASN A 96 -18.36 5.41 -11.09
C ASN A 96 -19.19 4.23 -10.55
N PHE A 97 -19.58 4.28 -9.26
CA PHE A 97 -20.31 3.19 -8.60
C PHE A 97 -21.80 3.15 -8.99
N ASN A 98 -22.40 4.31 -9.33
CA ASN A 98 -23.84 4.41 -9.57
C ASN A 98 -24.25 3.72 -10.88
N ASP A 99 -23.49 3.97 -11.92
CA ASP A 99 -23.75 3.43 -13.27
C ASP A 99 -22.80 2.30 -13.68
N LYS A 100 -21.80 2.00 -12.82
CA LYS A 100 -20.76 0.99 -13.04
C LYS A 100 -19.98 1.20 -14.34
N THR A 101 -19.74 2.46 -14.70
CA THR A 101 -19.00 2.83 -15.91
C THR A 101 -17.56 3.24 -15.61
N GLU A 102 -16.67 2.87 -16.51
CA GLU A 102 -15.28 3.31 -16.52
C GLU A 102 -15.10 4.41 -17.57
N LYS A 103 -14.47 5.52 -17.18
CA LYS A 103 -14.16 6.65 -18.03
C LYS A 103 -12.66 6.91 -18.06
N VAL A 104 -12.11 7.22 -19.23
CA VAL A 104 -10.74 7.70 -19.38
C VAL A 104 -10.67 9.17 -18.96
N ILE A 105 -9.84 9.48 -17.98
CA ILE A 105 -9.56 10.86 -17.53
C ILE A 105 -8.34 11.41 -18.28
N SER A 106 -7.32 10.56 -18.52
CA SER A 106 -6.15 10.91 -19.32
C SER A 106 -5.67 9.66 -20.06
N ASP A 107 -5.52 9.77 -21.38
CA ASP A 107 -4.98 8.73 -22.25
C ASP A 107 -3.47 8.91 -22.52
N ILE A 108 -2.83 9.88 -21.86
CA ILE A 108 -1.41 10.14 -22.00
C ILE A 108 -0.61 8.97 -21.44
N VAL A 109 0.25 8.41 -22.29
CA VAL A 109 1.20 7.37 -21.88
C VAL A 109 2.40 8.02 -21.20
N LEU A 110 2.73 7.54 -20.01
CA LEU A 110 3.82 8.03 -19.18
C LEU A 110 4.97 7.01 -19.12
N PRO A 111 6.03 7.16 -19.92
CA PRO A 111 7.16 6.23 -19.91
C PRO A 111 7.84 6.18 -18.54
N ASN A 112 8.21 4.98 -18.08
CA ASN A 112 8.87 4.74 -16.79
C ASN A 112 8.05 5.17 -15.56
N PHE A 113 6.74 5.32 -15.71
CA PHE A 113 5.84 5.63 -14.59
C PHE A 113 5.85 4.53 -13.54
N ILE A 114 5.91 4.93 -12.26
CA ILE A 114 5.90 4.02 -11.11
C ILE A 114 4.57 4.11 -10.39
N SER A 115 4.24 5.30 -9.92
CA SER A 115 3.07 5.57 -9.07
C SER A 115 2.77 7.06 -9.01
N SER A 116 1.66 7.43 -8.40
CA SER A 116 1.36 8.82 -8.10
C SER A 116 0.85 9.01 -6.67
N VAL A 117 1.03 10.21 -6.14
CA VAL A 117 0.40 10.71 -4.93
C VAL A 117 -0.67 11.70 -5.35
N TRP A 118 -1.92 11.44 -4.99
CA TRP A 118 -3.04 12.33 -5.30
C TRP A 118 -3.13 13.46 -4.29
N SER A 119 -3.38 14.69 -4.74
CA SER A 119 -3.77 15.77 -3.84
C SER A 119 -5.10 15.42 -3.15
N PRO A 120 -5.38 15.94 -1.95
CA PRO A 120 -6.67 15.73 -1.29
C PRO A 120 -7.86 16.17 -2.16
N THR A 121 -7.69 17.23 -2.97
CA THR A 121 -8.71 17.74 -3.89
C THR A 121 -8.88 16.94 -5.17
N LYS A 122 -7.98 15.99 -5.46
CA LYS A 122 -7.91 15.18 -6.70
C LYS A 122 -7.70 16.00 -7.99
N LYS A 123 -7.44 17.29 -7.88
CA LYS A 123 -7.18 18.18 -9.02
C LYS A 123 -5.72 18.14 -9.47
N GLU A 124 -4.84 17.65 -8.62
CA GLU A 124 -3.40 17.60 -8.83
C GLU A 124 -2.83 16.26 -8.38
N VAL A 125 -1.72 15.89 -8.99
CA VAL A 125 -0.97 14.67 -8.63
C VAL A 125 0.52 14.93 -8.68
N ILE A 126 1.27 14.21 -7.88
CA ILE A 126 2.71 14.07 -8.04
C ILE A 126 2.98 12.68 -8.55
N GLN A 127 3.49 12.60 -9.76
CA GLN A 127 3.83 11.39 -10.48
C GLN A 127 5.30 11.03 -10.23
N SER A 128 5.60 9.77 -9.98
CA SER A 128 6.96 9.26 -9.81
C SER A 128 7.39 8.39 -10.99
N PHE A 129 8.65 8.51 -11.36
CA PHE A 129 9.23 7.87 -12.55
C PHE A 129 10.58 7.24 -12.22
N TYR A 130 10.92 6.16 -12.90
CA TYR A 130 12.29 5.64 -12.89
C TYR A 130 13.20 6.51 -13.77
N SER A 131 14.40 6.76 -13.28
CA SER A 131 15.50 7.35 -14.04
C SER A 131 16.80 6.60 -13.75
N GLN A 132 17.83 6.87 -14.53
CA GLN A 132 19.17 6.31 -14.29
C GLN A 132 19.78 6.75 -12.95
N TYR A 133 19.27 7.85 -12.36
CA TYR A 133 19.75 8.39 -11.07
C TYR A 133 18.79 8.07 -9.92
N GLY A 134 17.79 7.21 -10.12
CA GLY A 134 16.80 6.83 -9.14
C GLY A 134 15.40 7.34 -9.46
N ARG A 135 14.62 7.65 -8.44
CA ARG A 135 13.24 8.11 -8.59
C ARG A 135 13.18 9.61 -8.80
N ASN A 136 12.45 10.04 -9.84
CA ASN A 136 12.14 11.44 -10.13
C ASN A 136 10.66 11.72 -9.98
N TYR A 137 10.30 12.98 -9.71
CA TYR A 137 8.93 13.41 -9.49
C TYR A 137 8.52 14.53 -10.42
N LYS A 138 7.26 14.48 -10.88
CA LYS A 138 6.61 15.54 -11.64
C LYS A 138 5.30 15.91 -11.00
N HIS A 139 5.05 17.17 -10.82
CA HIS A 139 3.72 17.67 -10.50
C HIS A 139 2.90 17.79 -11.78
N TYR A 140 1.65 17.36 -11.73
CA TYR A 140 0.68 17.52 -12.82
C TYR A 140 -0.65 18.06 -12.29
N SER A 141 -1.17 19.11 -12.94
CA SER A 141 -2.47 19.69 -12.65
C SER A 141 -3.47 19.31 -13.74
N PHE A 142 -4.54 18.61 -13.37
CA PHE A 142 -5.64 18.25 -14.31
C PHE A 142 -6.43 19.48 -14.78
N SER A 143 -6.52 20.53 -13.93
CA SER A 143 -7.26 21.74 -14.27
C SER A 143 -6.59 22.59 -15.34
N THR A 144 -5.27 22.60 -15.37
CA THR A 144 -4.48 23.43 -16.30
C THR A 144 -3.74 22.60 -17.35
N SER A 145 -3.75 21.27 -17.22
CA SER A 145 -2.96 20.32 -18.02
C SER A 145 -1.45 20.63 -18.01
N LYS A 146 -0.96 21.29 -16.94
CA LYS A 146 0.43 21.69 -16.82
C LYS A 146 1.23 20.64 -16.05
N THR A 147 2.40 20.28 -16.59
CA THR A 147 3.39 19.45 -15.92
C THR A 147 4.58 20.32 -15.47
N THR A 148 5.04 20.12 -14.24
CA THR A 148 6.24 20.77 -13.71
C THR A 148 7.19 19.70 -13.17
N GLN A 149 8.46 19.73 -13.62
CA GLN A 149 9.50 18.83 -13.09
C GLN A 149 9.88 19.32 -11.69
N LEU A 150 9.87 18.42 -10.71
CA LEU A 150 10.38 18.69 -9.35
C LEU A 150 11.88 18.38 -9.27
N ASP A 151 12.52 18.89 -8.23
CA ASP A 151 13.97 18.73 -8.02
C ASP A 151 14.35 17.22 -7.95
N PRO A 152 15.38 16.79 -8.68
CA PRO A 152 15.80 15.38 -8.70
C PRO A 152 16.37 14.88 -7.37
N ASN A 153 16.73 15.76 -6.45
CA ASN A 153 17.24 15.42 -5.14
C ASN A 153 16.14 15.15 -4.10
N ILE A 154 14.87 15.26 -4.48
CA ILE A 154 13.74 14.84 -3.65
C ILE A 154 13.75 13.31 -3.53
N ARG A 155 13.62 12.80 -2.30
CA ARG A 155 13.60 11.35 -2.01
C ARG A 155 12.24 10.85 -1.57
N SER A 156 11.50 11.66 -0.84
CA SER A 156 10.14 11.36 -0.38
C SER A 156 9.35 12.66 -0.33
N LEU A 157 8.07 12.61 -0.68
CA LEU A 157 7.19 13.78 -0.67
C LEU A 157 5.71 13.40 -0.52
N VAL A 158 4.92 14.37 -0.05
CA VAL A 158 3.46 14.24 0.09
C VAL A 158 2.81 15.63 0.04
N PHE A 159 1.51 15.67 -0.31
CA PHE A 159 0.71 16.89 -0.19
C PHE A 159 0.34 17.20 1.26
N SER A 160 0.15 18.49 1.56
CA SER A 160 -0.51 18.94 2.78
C SER A 160 -1.98 18.46 2.82
N PRO A 161 -2.60 18.38 4.00
CA PRO A 161 -3.99 17.92 4.15
C PRO A 161 -5.01 18.78 3.38
N ASP A 162 -4.71 20.05 3.17
CA ASP A 162 -5.54 20.98 2.40
C ASP A 162 -5.20 20.99 0.89
N GLY A 163 -4.11 20.32 0.49
CA GLY A 163 -3.66 20.20 -0.90
C GLY A 163 -2.97 21.44 -1.46
N ASN A 164 -2.69 22.48 -0.65
CA ASN A 164 -2.09 23.72 -1.14
C ASN A 164 -0.57 23.68 -1.19
N PHE A 165 0.05 22.80 -0.42
CA PHE A 165 1.49 22.66 -0.30
C PHE A 165 1.92 21.22 -0.47
N ILE A 166 3.23 21.04 -0.61
CA ILE A 166 3.93 19.76 -0.47
C ILE A 166 4.97 19.88 0.62
N VAL A 167 5.22 18.80 1.34
CA VAL A 167 6.41 18.61 2.14
C VAL A 167 7.26 17.52 1.51
N TYR A 168 8.57 17.73 1.51
CA TYR A 168 9.49 16.73 0.97
C TYR A 168 10.79 16.65 1.73
N TYR A 169 11.35 15.45 1.70
CA TYR A 169 12.72 15.18 2.11
C TYR A 169 13.64 15.36 0.90
N TYR A 170 14.55 16.31 1.04
CA TYR A 170 15.58 16.65 0.05
C TYR A 170 16.93 16.17 0.57
N LEU A 171 17.69 15.49 -0.27
CA LEU A 171 19.03 15.01 0.06
C LEU A 171 20.02 15.71 -0.88
N GLU A 172 20.90 16.54 -0.31
CA GLU A 172 21.94 17.20 -1.09
C GLU A 172 22.87 16.18 -1.75
N GLU A 173 23.35 16.49 -2.94
CA GLU A 173 24.40 15.70 -3.56
C GLU A 173 25.66 15.80 -2.70
N GLY A 174 26.29 14.62 -2.46
CA GLY A 174 27.56 14.59 -1.76
C GLY A 174 28.62 15.33 -2.56
N THR A 175 29.37 16.21 -1.89
CA THR A 175 30.54 16.87 -2.46
C THR A 175 31.80 16.19 -1.94
N VAL A 176 32.91 16.37 -2.62
CA VAL A 176 34.22 15.95 -2.12
C VAL A 176 34.85 17.17 -1.46
N ASP A 177 35.33 16.98 -0.24
CA ASP A 177 36.09 18.04 0.45
C ASP A 177 37.42 18.29 -0.30
N PRO A 178 37.63 19.49 -0.83
CA PRO A 178 38.81 19.76 -1.64
C PRO A 178 40.12 19.68 -0.86
N GLN A 179 40.10 19.71 0.47
CA GLN A 179 41.28 19.63 1.33
C GLN A 179 41.68 18.22 1.72
N THR A 180 40.68 17.34 1.87
CA THR A 180 40.89 15.97 2.35
C THR A 180 40.66 14.90 1.29
N ASP A 181 40.13 15.29 0.14
CA ASP A 181 39.70 14.39 -0.96
C ASP A 181 38.70 13.31 -0.50
N LEU A 182 38.01 13.55 0.62
CA LEU A 182 37.00 12.66 1.19
C LEU A 182 35.59 13.14 0.85
N PRO A 183 34.62 12.23 0.66
CA PRO A 183 33.23 12.59 0.50
C PRO A 183 32.70 13.34 1.73
N THR A 184 32.10 14.51 1.52
CA THR A 184 31.39 15.21 2.60
C THR A 184 30.12 14.46 2.97
N GLU A 185 29.70 14.58 4.24
CA GLU A 185 28.41 14.04 4.65
C GLU A 185 27.28 14.73 3.85
N GLN A 186 26.41 13.91 3.26
CA GLN A 186 25.22 14.42 2.63
C GLN A 186 24.28 15.02 3.68
N ALA A 187 23.90 16.27 3.49
CA ALA A 187 22.93 16.96 4.33
C ALA A 187 21.51 16.72 3.81
N GLY A 188 20.63 16.31 4.69
CA GLY A 188 19.19 16.16 4.42
C GLY A 188 18.43 17.39 4.89
N LYS A 189 17.37 17.74 4.18
CA LYS A 189 16.50 18.87 4.51
C LYS A 189 15.03 18.46 4.40
N ILE A 190 14.21 18.96 5.33
CA ILE A 190 12.74 18.92 5.18
C ILE A 190 12.29 20.30 4.74
N ILE A 191 11.57 20.32 3.64
CA ILE A 191 11.18 21.54 2.94
C ILE A 191 9.69 21.52 2.67
N ILE A 192 9.00 22.64 2.93
CA ILE A 192 7.63 22.89 2.48
C ILE A 192 7.70 23.81 1.27
N ALA A 193 6.90 23.53 0.24
CA ALA A 193 6.80 24.32 -0.96
C ALA A 193 5.36 24.34 -1.50
N GLN A 194 5.07 25.20 -2.48
CA GLN A 194 3.86 25.06 -3.29
C GLN A 194 3.89 23.73 -4.05
N THR A 195 2.73 23.29 -4.52
CA THR A 195 2.58 21.97 -5.16
C THR A 195 3.47 21.76 -6.38
N ASP A 196 3.84 22.82 -7.07
CA ASP A 196 4.76 22.84 -8.21
C ASP A 196 6.25 22.97 -7.83
N GLY A 197 6.56 22.96 -6.54
CA GLY A 197 7.92 23.07 -5.99
C GLY A 197 8.43 24.51 -5.83
N GLN A 198 7.64 25.53 -6.21
CA GLN A 198 8.05 26.94 -6.03
C GLN A 198 7.85 27.42 -4.58
N TYR A 199 8.41 28.58 -4.26
CA TYR A 199 8.31 29.23 -2.95
C TYR A 199 8.62 28.29 -1.78
N SER A 200 9.72 27.58 -1.92
CA SER A 200 10.16 26.60 -0.93
C SER A 200 10.72 27.23 0.33
N LYS A 201 10.37 26.65 1.49
CA LYS A 201 10.89 27.02 2.81
C LYS A 201 11.45 25.79 3.51
N LYS A 202 12.75 25.83 3.84
CA LYS A 202 13.35 24.81 4.71
C LYS A 202 12.81 24.96 6.13
N ILE A 203 12.39 23.85 6.74
CA ILE A 203 11.89 23.81 8.12
C ILE A 203 12.78 22.98 9.05
N LEU A 204 13.62 22.07 8.51
CA LEU A 204 14.53 21.26 9.31
C LEU A 204 15.75 20.88 8.48
N ASP A 205 16.94 20.94 9.09
CA ASP A 205 18.15 20.25 8.64
C ASP A 205 18.28 18.92 9.39
N THR A 206 18.67 17.84 8.69
CA THR A 206 18.79 16.52 9.28
C THR A 206 19.99 15.74 8.71
N ARG A 207 20.59 14.90 9.52
CA ARG A 207 21.63 13.93 9.10
C ARG A 207 21.05 12.53 8.90
N ILE A 208 19.76 12.36 9.20
CA ILE A 208 19.08 11.06 9.04
C ILE A 208 18.88 10.84 7.54
N ARG A 209 19.29 9.68 7.06
CA ARG A 209 19.07 9.22 5.68
C ARG A 209 17.82 8.36 5.61
N ASP A 210 17.29 8.17 4.41
CA ASP A 210 16.14 7.30 4.14
C ASP A 210 14.88 7.65 4.95
N LEU A 211 14.59 8.97 5.01
CA LEU A 211 13.37 9.48 5.59
C LEU A 211 12.19 9.33 4.65
N GLU A 212 11.11 8.76 5.16
CA GLU A 212 9.78 8.85 4.55
C GLU A 212 9.01 9.98 5.22
N VAL A 213 8.32 10.79 4.41
CA VAL A 213 7.49 11.89 4.90
C VAL A 213 6.02 11.60 4.66
N SER A 214 5.17 11.93 5.64
CA SER A 214 3.72 11.99 5.49
C SER A 214 3.17 13.23 6.20
N TRP A 215 1.94 13.65 5.84
CA TRP A 215 1.33 14.86 6.40
C TRP A 215 -0.15 14.62 6.69
N PRO A 216 -0.45 13.85 7.75
CA PRO A 216 -1.82 13.41 8.04
C PRO A 216 -2.75 14.52 8.51
N ALA A 217 -2.24 15.58 9.17
CA ALA A 217 -3.04 16.67 9.66
C ALA A 217 -2.27 17.99 9.64
N LYS A 218 -2.98 19.10 9.73
CA LYS A 218 -2.38 20.44 9.81
C LYS A 218 -1.37 20.50 10.96
N ASN A 219 -0.21 21.11 10.69
CA ASN A 219 0.89 21.25 11.65
C ASN A 219 1.44 19.92 12.20
N GLN A 220 1.27 18.83 11.45
CA GLN A 220 1.68 17.48 11.84
C GLN A 220 2.37 16.77 10.67
N ILE A 221 3.63 17.12 10.41
CA ILE A 221 4.47 16.41 9.45
C ILE A 221 5.09 15.22 10.17
N VAL A 222 4.97 14.05 9.59
CA VAL A 222 5.51 12.82 10.14
C VAL A 222 6.78 12.45 9.39
N LEU A 223 7.86 12.23 10.13
CA LEU A 223 9.12 11.73 9.62
C LEU A 223 9.31 10.31 10.13
N LYS A 224 9.29 9.35 9.23
CA LYS A 224 9.55 7.95 9.53
C LYS A 224 10.95 7.59 9.10
N THR A 225 11.68 6.93 9.98
CA THR A 225 13.02 6.41 9.69
C THR A 225 12.99 4.90 9.69
N LYS A 226 13.82 4.27 8.86
CA LYS A 226 13.89 2.83 8.75
C LYS A 226 14.21 2.15 10.10
N ASP A 227 15.12 2.76 10.89
CA ASP A 227 15.69 2.12 12.07
C ASP A 227 15.33 2.82 13.39
N SER A 228 14.70 4.00 13.37
CA SER A 228 14.66 4.87 14.58
C SER A 228 13.27 5.27 15.04
N GLY A 229 12.23 4.94 14.28
CA GLY A 229 10.85 5.20 14.65
C GLY A 229 10.22 6.39 13.94
N ILE A 230 9.20 6.96 14.57
CA ILE A 230 8.38 8.05 14.05
C ILE A 230 8.62 9.32 14.85
N TYR A 231 8.80 10.42 14.12
CA TYR A 231 8.91 11.77 14.66
C TYR A 231 7.79 12.63 14.10
N ILE A 232 7.28 13.54 14.93
CA ILE A 232 6.33 14.58 14.54
C ILE A 232 7.11 15.89 14.42
N LEU A 233 7.01 16.53 13.27
CA LEU A 233 7.59 17.83 12.95
C LEU A 233 6.47 18.82 12.69
N THR A 234 6.47 19.93 13.39
CA THR A 234 5.53 21.03 13.16
C THR A 234 6.02 21.93 12.02
N GLU A 235 5.12 22.69 11.40
CA GLU A 235 5.46 23.60 10.28
C GLU A 235 6.40 24.74 10.68
N ASP A 236 6.54 25.03 11.99
CA ASP A 236 7.51 25.96 12.57
C ASP A 236 8.87 25.32 12.90
N GLY A 237 9.02 23.99 12.66
CA GLY A 237 10.29 23.29 12.80
C GLY A 237 10.51 22.58 14.13
N LYS A 238 9.50 22.50 15.03
CA LYS A 238 9.64 21.76 16.29
C LYS A 238 9.55 20.26 16.03
N LEU A 239 10.61 19.53 16.31
CA LEU A 239 10.70 18.08 16.17
C LEU A 239 10.48 17.38 17.51
N THR A 240 9.59 16.38 17.52
CA THR A 240 9.32 15.57 18.72
C THR A 240 9.32 14.09 18.34
N LYS A 241 10.03 13.25 19.09
CA LYS A 241 9.96 11.80 18.92
C LYS A 241 8.62 11.30 19.42
N PHE A 242 7.88 10.59 18.56
CA PHE A 242 6.56 10.06 18.85
C PHE A 242 6.59 8.58 19.21
N MET A 243 7.34 7.78 18.44
CA MET A 243 7.50 6.34 18.67
C MET A 243 8.95 5.92 18.45
N GLY A 244 9.40 4.91 19.21
CA GLY A 244 10.66 4.20 18.94
C GLY A 244 10.53 3.23 17.76
N SER A 245 11.63 2.62 17.35
CA SER A 245 11.62 1.51 16.40
C SER A 245 11.17 0.25 17.12
N ILE A 246 9.89 -0.07 17.03
CA ILE A 246 9.37 -1.37 17.43
C ILE A 246 9.01 -2.08 16.13
N GLY A 247 9.99 -2.57 15.38
CA GLY A 247 9.73 -3.34 14.16
C GLY A 247 8.67 -2.72 13.20
N LEU A 248 8.51 -1.39 13.24
CA LEU A 248 7.46 -0.65 12.52
C LEU A 248 7.68 -0.75 11.02
N SER A 249 7.13 -1.78 10.42
CA SER A 249 7.18 -1.90 8.95
C SER A 249 6.11 -1.04 8.26
N GLN A 250 4.98 -0.75 8.93
CA GLN A 250 3.79 -0.24 8.25
C GLN A 250 2.88 0.52 9.22
N GLU A 251 2.39 1.67 8.79
CA GLU A 251 1.45 2.47 9.56
C GLU A 251 0.36 3.10 8.70
N LYS A 252 -0.80 3.35 9.29
CA LYS A 252 -1.92 4.10 8.72
C LYS A 252 -2.43 5.12 9.71
N TRP A 253 -2.40 6.38 9.32
CA TRP A 253 -2.97 7.46 10.12
C TRP A 253 -4.49 7.51 9.94
N SER A 254 -5.21 7.80 11.02
CA SER A 254 -6.62 8.12 10.96
C SER A 254 -6.85 9.40 10.16
N GLN A 255 -8.08 9.63 9.70
CA GLN A 255 -8.38 10.77 8.83
C GLN A 255 -8.17 12.12 9.54
N SER A 256 -8.41 12.20 10.83
CA SER A 256 -8.11 13.39 11.63
C SER A 256 -6.60 13.56 11.94
N GLY A 257 -5.79 12.55 11.69
CA GLY A 257 -4.37 12.50 12.07
C GLY A 257 -4.13 12.27 13.56
N LYS A 258 -5.17 12.03 14.37
CA LYS A 258 -5.05 11.88 15.82
C LYS A 258 -4.65 10.49 16.28
N LYS A 259 -4.87 9.47 15.44
CA LYS A 259 -4.54 8.08 15.75
C LYS A 259 -3.70 7.46 14.67
N ILE A 260 -2.86 6.52 15.07
CA ILE A 260 -2.06 5.70 14.17
C ILE A 260 -2.38 4.23 14.43
N LEU A 261 -2.70 3.52 13.36
CA LEU A 261 -2.72 2.07 13.30
C LEU A 261 -1.38 1.60 12.78
N PHE A 262 -0.75 0.65 13.44
CA PHE A 262 0.51 0.08 12.99
C PHE A 262 0.60 -1.41 13.26
N SER A 263 1.47 -2.09 12.54
CA SER A 263 1.80 -3.49 12.77
C SER A 263 3.11 -3.58 13.53
N GLY A 264 3.14 -4.38 14.59
CA GLY A 264 4.34 -4.63 15.38
C GLY A 264 4.54 -6.11 15.65
N LEU A 265 5.79 -6.57 15.57
CA LEU A 265 6.17 -7.89 16.05
C LEU A 265 6.30 -7.84 17.57
N THR A 266 5.88 -8.90 18.25
CA THR A 266 6.14 -9.11 19.66
C THR A 266 7.16 -10.25 19.80
N ASP A 267 7.94 -10.24 20.89
CA ASP A 267 8.97 -11.28 21.15
C ASP A 267 8.38 -12.70 21.20
N GLU A 268 7.07 -12.82 21.42
CA GLU A 268 6.37 -14.09 21.59
C GLU A 268 5.69 -14.60 20.33
N ARG A 269 5.60 -13.79 19.26
CA ARG A 269 4.83 -14.14 18.04
C ARG A 269 5.62 -13.82 16.78
N GLU A 270 5.59 -14.74 15.84
CA GLU A 270 6.17 -14.58 14.50
C GLU A 270 5.29 -13.71 13.58
N GLU A 271 3.99 -13.57 13.88
CA GLU A 271 3.03 -12.79 13.10
C GLU A 271 2.86 -11.39 13.69
N PRO A 272 2.81 -10.34 12.83
CA PRO A 272 2.59 -8.99 13.28
C PRO A 272 1.19 -8.81 13.88
N LEU A 273 1.09 -8.11 15.00
CA LEU A 273 -0.17 -7.69 15.61
C LEU A 273 -0.51 -6.25 15.22
N LEU A 274 -1.80 -5.96 15.15
CA LEU A 274 -2.30 -4.60 15.00
C LEU A 274 -2.33 -3.87 16.34
N TRP A 275 -1.83 -2.64 16.32
CA TRP A 275 -1.74 -1.72 17.45
C TRP A 275 -2.34 -0.37 17.10
N ILE A 276 -2.93 0.28 18.08
CA ILE A 276 -3.37 1.67 17.98
C ILE A 276 -2.56 2.51 18.95
N LYS A 277 -2.14 3.69 18.50
CA LYS A 277 -1.59 4.72 19.35
C LYS A 277 -2.31 6.03 19.12
N ASP A 278 -2.73 6.66 20.21
CA ASP A 278 -3.37 7.97 20.19
C ASP A 278 -2.31 9.08 20.36
N LEU A 279 -2.41 10.12 19.54
CA LEU A 279 -1.44 11.22 19.53
C LEU A 279 -1.63 12.17 20.72
N GLU A 280 -2.87 12.37 21.16
CA GLU A 280 -3.21 13.30 22.24
C GLU A 280 -2.93 12.68 23.61
N THR A 281 -3.45 11.48 23.86
CA THR A 281 -3.30 10.77 25.13
C THR A 281 -1.95 10.05 25.23
N ARG A 282 -1.31 9.77 24.10
CA ARG A 282 -0.12 8.93 23.94
C ARG A 282 -0.32 7.48 24.37
N GLU A 283 -1.55 7.09 24.61
CA GLU A 283 -1.91 5.72 24.93
C GLU A 283 -1.62 4.82 23.73
N GLU A 284 -1.01 3.68 23.99
CA GLU A 284 -0.69 2.65 23.02
C GLU A 284 -1.31 1.34 23.49
N LYS A 285 -2.11 0.70 22.62
CA LYS A 285 -2.76 -0.55 22.97
C LYS A 285 -2.77 -1.54 21.80
N PRO A 286 -2.56 -2.83 22.10
CA PRO A 286 -2.77 -3.88 21.11
C PRO A 286 -4.27 -4.09 20.87
N LEU A 287 -4.63 -4.38 19.62
CA LEU A 287 -5.96 -4.88 19.27
C LEU A 287 -6.07 -6.39 19.48
N ASN A 288 -4.95 -7.09 19.73
CA ASN A 288 -4.85 -8.55 19.83
C ASN A 288 -5.31 -9.28 18.56
N ILE A 289 -5.15 -8.65 17.41
CA ILE A 289 -5.52 -9.14 16.09
C ILE A 289 -4.24 -9.24 15.26
N ALA A 290 -3.95 -10.45 14.75
CA ALA A 290 -2.87 -10.65 13.79
C ALA A 290 -3.24 -9.98 12.45
N GLY A 291 -2.32 -9.20 11.88
CA GLY A 291 -2.57 -8.52 10.62
C GLY A 291 -1.56 -7.43 10.29
N GLU A 292 -1.64 -6.98 9.06
CA GLU A 292 -0.79 -5.92 8.51
C GLU A 292 -1.58 -4.61 8.39
N ALA A 293 -1.08 -3.52 8.96
CA ALA A 293 -1.74 -2.22 8.88
C ALA A 293 -1.90 -1.70 7.44
N THR A 294 -1.05 -2.12 6.50
CA THR A 294 -1.20 -1.78 5.06
C THR A 294 -2.47 -2.34 4.44
N LYS A 295 -2.95 -3.46 4.95
CA LYS A 295 -4.21 -4.09 4.52
C LYS A 295 -5.43 -3.54 5.26
N CYS A 296 -5.27 -2.46 6.01
CA CYS A 296 -6.33 -1.79 6.76
C CYS A 296 -6.59 -0.38 6.24
N ILE A 297 -7.79 0.12 6.47
CA ILE A 297 -8.19 1.50 6.23
C ILE A 297 -9.05 2.00 7.38
N TRP A 298 -8.84 3.25 7.76
CA TRP A 298 -9.70 3.94 8.73
C TRP A 298 -11.02 4.34 8.11
N SER A 299 -12.11 4.17 8.84
CA SER A 299 -13.36 4.86 8.58
C SER A 299 -13.24 6.34 8.93
N ILE A 300 -14.12 7.15 8.35
CA ILE A 300 -14.18 8.60 8.58
C ILE A 300 -14.47 8.97 10.04
N ASP A 301 -14.99 8.04 10.82
CA ASP A 301 -15.34 8.22 12.23
C ASP A 301 -14.12 8.17 13.19
N ASP A 302 -12.92 7.81 12.69
CA ASP A 302 -11.71 7.60 13.49
C ASP A 302 -11.87 6.55 14.63
N ILE A 303 -12.91 5.75 14.58
CA ILE A 303 -13.23 4.71 15.56
C ILE A 303 -13.09 3.34 14.93
N ASN A 304 -13.69 3.17 13.75
CA ASN A 304 -13.68 1.92 13.03
C ASN A 304 -12.54 1.84 12.02
N ILE A 305 -12.00 0.65 11.86
CA ILE A 305 -11.09 0.29 10.76
C ILE A 305 -11.66 -0.91 10.02
N ILE A 306 -11.39 -0.98 8.71
CA ILE A 306 -11.66 -2.19 7.93
C ILE A 306 -10.33 -2.80 7.54
N CYS A 307 -10.14 -4.07 7.89
CA CYS A 307 -8.90 -4.80 7.64
C CYS A 307 -9.15 -6.08 6.85
N ALA A 308 -8.29 -6.36 5.88
CA ALA A 308 -8.16 -7.68 5.29
C ALA A 308 -7.17 -8.51 6.11
N LEU A 309 -7.70 -9.53 6.79
CA LEU A 309 -6.92 -10.44 7.62
C LEU A 309 -6.72 -11.75 6.87
N MET A 310 -5.49 -12.21 6.78
CA MET A 310 -5.15 -13.45 6.09
C MET A 310 -5.73 -14.67 6.84
N LYS A 311 -6.61 -15.42 6.18
CA LYS A 311 -7.09 -16.72 6.64
C LYS A 311 -6.21 -17.85 6.11
N SER A 312 -5.79 -17.72 4.87
CA SER A 312 -4.87 -18.64 4.18
C SER A 312 -4.13 -17.88 3.08
N PRO A 313 -3.10 -18.42 2.43
CA PRO A 313 -2.35 -17.71 1.38
C PRO A 313 -3.20 -17.22 0.20
N SER A 314 -4.38 -17.79 -0.03
CA SER A 314 -5.29 -17.42 -1.12
C SER A 314 -6.61 -16.80 -0.66
N VAL A 315 -6.84 -16.67 0.65
CA VAL A 315 -8.12 -16.23 1.24
C VAL A 315 -7.85 -15.17 2.28
N ASP A 316 -8.43 -14.00 2.08
CA ASP A 316 -8.50 -12.92 3.08
C ASP A 316 -9.93 -12.77 3.59
N GLU A 317 -10.09 -12.54 4.89
CA GLU A 317 -11.34 -12.17 5.53
C GLU A 317 -11.36 -10.68 5.80
N LEU A 318 -12.42 -10.01 5.37
CA LEU A 318 -12.63 -8.58 5.64
C LEU A 318 -13.39 -8.41 6.95
N TYR A 319 -12.79 -7.68 7.87
CA TYR A 319 -13.40 -7.35 9.16
C TYR A 319 -13.53 -5.85 9.34
N GLN A 320 -14.68 -5.40 9.83
CA GLN A 320 -14.80 -4.12 10.52
C GLN A 320 -14.40 -4.32 11.98
N ILE A 321 -13.51 -3.49 12.47
CA ILE A 321 -12.95 -3.58 13.82
C ILE A 321 -13.17 -2.25 14.51
N ASP A 322 -13.84 -2.28 15.66
CA ASP A 322 -13.96 -1.13 16.56
C ASP A 322 -12.65 -1.01 17.36
N THR A 323 -11.94 0.08 17.16
CA THR A 323 -10.63 0.29 17.79
C THR A 323 -10.72 0.62 19.28
N VAL A 324 -11.90 0.96 19.81
CA VAL A 324 -12.14 1.24 21.22
C VAL A 324 -12.37 -0.04 21.99
N SER A 325 -13.31 -0.87 21.56
CA SER A 325 -13.65 -2.13 22.21
C SER A 325 -12.78 -3.32 21.77
N GLY A 326 -12.15 -3.26 20.60
CA GLY A 326 -11.45 -4.37 19.96
C GLY A 326 -12.41 -5.40 19.33
N SER A 327 -13.73 -5.15 19.33
CA SER A 327 -14.69 -6.05 18.71
C SER A 327 -14.55 -6.06 17.20
N LYS A 328 -14.75 -7.22 16.58
CA LYS A 328 -14.68 -7.38 15.12
C LYS A 328 -15.95 -8.01 14.55
N LYS A 329 -16.40 -7.48 13.41
CA LYS A 329 -17.53 -7.98 12.63
C LYS A 329 -17.00 -8.44 11.27
N LEU A 330 -17.26 -9.70 10.91
CA LEU A 330 -16.94 -10.21 9.57
C LEU A 330 -17.85 -9.51 8.54
N LEU A 331 -17.25 -8.94 7.51
CA LEU A 331 -17.94 -8.31 6.38
C LEU A 331 -18.03 -9.27 5.20
N ALA A 332 -16.91 -9.93 4.87
CA ALA A 332 -16.83 -10.88 3.76
C ALA A 332 -15.66 -11.84 3.92
N GLU A 333 -15.77 -13.02 3.32
CA GLU A 333 -14.66 -13.95 3.07
C GLU A 333 -14.39 -13.95 1.56
N LEU A 334 -13.15 -13.70 1.15
CA LEU A 334 -12.76 -13.51 -0.24
C LEU A 334 -11.68 -14.51 -0.64
N GLU A 335 -11.94 -15.29 -1.67
CA GLU A 335 -10.92 -16.15 -2.31
C GLU A 335 -9.99 -15.34 -3.23
N ILE A 336 -9.64 -14.13 -2.79
CA ILE A 336 -8.77 -13.18 -3.48
C ILE A 336 -7.84 -12.59 -2.44
N PRO A 337 -6.53 -12.84 -2.50
CA PRO A 337 -5.59 -12.23 -1.58
C PRO A 337 -5.50 -10.71 -1.85
N ILE A 338 -5.61 -9.93 -0.79
CA ILE A 338 -5.70 -8.47 -0.86
C ILE A 338 -4.31 -7.85 -0.63
N LYS A 339 -3.94 -6.90 -1.49
CA LYS A 339 -2.72 -6.10 -1.39
C LYS A 339 -2.97 -4.75 -0.70
N GLU A 340 -4.07 -4.10 -1.05
CA GLU A 340 -4.41 -2.75 -0.60
C GLU A 340 -5.93 -2.57 -0.58
N VAL A 341 -6.43 -1.79 0.37
CA VAL A 341 -7.85 -1.47 0.52
C VAL A 341 -8.09 0.04 0.46
N VAL A 342 -9.20 0.44 -0.15
CA VAL A 342 -9.66 1.83 -0.25
C VAL A 342 -11.17 1.86 -0.02
N LEU A 343 -11.66 2.80 0.81
CA LEU A 343 -13.09 3.06 0.96
C LEU A 343 -13.59 4.06 -0.09
N SER A 344 -14.81 3.87 -0.58
CA SER A 344 -15.53 4.94 -1.29
C SER A 344 -15.72 6.14 -0.37
N GLY A 345 -15.91 7.31 -0.92
CA GLY A 345 -16.07 8.52 -0.10
C GLY A 345 -17.35 8.54 0.74
N THR A 346 -18.33 7.68 0.46
CA THR A 346 -19.57 7.45 1.22
C THR A 346 -19.47 6.24 2.15
N GLU A 347 -18.36 5.48 2.06
CA GLU A 347 -18.13 4.22 2.78
C GLU A 347 -19.15 3.11 2.47
N ASP A 348 -19.87 3.21 1.35
CA ASP A 348 -20.82 2.17 0.90
C ASP A 348 -20.10 1.00 0.22
N TYR A 349 -18.93 1.29 -0.36
CA TYR A 349 -18.10 0.32 -1.06
C TYR A 349 -16.71 0.24 -0.46
N LEU A 350 -16.23 -0.97 -0.28
CA LEU A 350 -14.82 -1.25 -0.10
C LEU A 350 -14.24 -1.73 -1.43
N LEU A 351 -13.16 -1.08 -1.86
CA LEU A 351 -12.38 -1.51 -3.01
C LEU A 351 -11.07 -2.09 -2.54
N PHE A 352 -10.57 -3.04 -3.30
CA PHE A 352 -9.27 -3.61 -3.00
C PHE A 352 -8.51 -3.96 -4.28
N ILE A 353 -7.20 -3.85 -4.18
CA ILE A 353 -6.28 -4.32 -5.21
C ILE A 353 -5.90 -5.75 -4.84
N SER A 354 -6.12 -6.67 -5.76
CA SER A 354 -5.72 -8.07 -5.61
C SER A 354 -4.20 -8.21 -5.65
N ALA A 355 -3.64 -9.01 -4.74
CA ALA A 355 -2.22 -9.32 -4.74
C ALA A 355 -1.82 -10.28 -5.86
N SER A 356 -2.78 -11.04 -6.42
CA SER A 356 -2.52 -12.06 -7.44
C SER A 356 -2.45 -11.49 -8.85
N ASP A 357 -3.34 -10.54 -9.22
CA ASP A 357 -3.46 -10.03 -10.59
C ASP A 357 -3.37 -8.49 -10.68
N GLU A 358 -3.24 -7.80 -9.54
CA GLU A 358 -3.14 -6.34 -9.42
C GLU A 358 -4.33 -5.57 -10.00
N LYS A 359 -5.49 -6.22 -10.12
CA LYS A 359 -6.74 -5.59 -10.55
C LYS A 359 -7.52 -5.06 -9.37
N ILE A 360 -8.48 -4.17 -9.65
CA ILE A 360 -9.41 -3.65 -8.63
C ILE A 360 -10.67 -4.50 -8.62
N TYR A 361 -11.04 -4.90 -7.41
CA TYR A 361 -12.32 -5.50 -7.08
C TYR A 361 -13.04 -4.61 -6.07
N GLY A 362 -14.36 -4.69 -6.05
CA GLY A 362 -15.20 -3.96 -5.11
C GLY A 362 -16.24 -4.84 -4.46
N ILE A 363 -16.61 -4.51 -3.23
CA ILE A 363 -17.77 -5.08 -2.54
C ILE A 363 -18.61 -3.95 -1.96
N LYS A 364 -19.93 -4.13 -1.93
CA LYS A 364 -20.82 -3.24 -1.19
C LYS A 364 -20.82 -3.68 0.28
N ILE A 365 -20.56 -2.76 1.20
CA ILE A 365 -20.42 -3.05 2.65
C ILE A 365 -21.51 -2.42 3.51
N SER A 366 -22.27 -1.48 2.95
CA SER A 366 -23.45 -0.88 3.57
C SER A 366 -24.57 -0.71 2.55
N ASP A 367 -25.82 -0.75 3.01
CA ASP A 367 -27.01 -0.45 2.20
C ASP A 367 -27.34 1.03 2.18
#